data_30f260ca30ae121f065fc70f998fbecb
#
_entry.id   30f260ca30ae121f065fc70f998fbecb
#
_cell.length_a   1.000
_cell.length_b   1.000
_cell.length_c   1.000
_cell.angle_alpha   90.00
_cell.angle_beta   90.00
_cell.angle_gamma   90.00
#
_symmetry.space_group_name_H-M   'P 1'
#
loop_
_entity.id
_entity.type
_entity.pdbx_description
1 polymer ?
#
loop_
_entity_poly.entity_id
_entity_poly.type
_entity_poly.pdbx_seq_one_letter_code
_entity_poly.pdbx_strand_id
1 'polypeptide(L)'
;TAEQLKLFRDIVNGAGGQTQNRGAYAVLTANIDLKNEEWTPIGPDRDSAYTGTFDGQGHTVKNLSVTVNVQPGRAGLFGCVKDGTIRKLTVAGSVSCTANQGWCGGIAGYAMDETIENCASLCTVSCTGIDARVGGIVGLVDYNSRTLIIRDCYNIGKITGRSDNGSGDAGGICGFYMNGKISNCYNVGEITGSGYVSKIAVSAYNDSRPTNCYYLSDTDTDLNGTAKTAAEFANGDVLEELKAGQRDNNADPWADECKYLAAAGKTLPVFN
;
A
#
# COMPACT_ATOMS: atom_id res chain seq x y z
N THR A 1 -5.66 8.60 -19.16
CA THR A 1 -4.52 9.53 -19.28
C THR A 1 -4.19 10.16 -17.94
N ALA A 2 -2.99 10.77 -17.81
CA ALA A 2 -2.58 11.51 -16.60
C ALA A 2 -3.53 12.68 -16.31
N GLU A 3 -3.96 13.39 -17.32
CA GLU A 3 -4.90 14.53 -17.21
C GLU A 3 -6.26 14.09 -16.67
N GLN A 4 -6.77 12.95 -17.11
CA GLN A 4 -8.03 12.39 -16.59
C GLN A 4 -7.90 11.95 -15.13
N LEU A 5 -6.75 11.39 -14.73
CA LEU A 5 -6.51 11.03 -13.34
C LEU A 5 -6.34 12.28 -12.44
N LYS A 6 -5.72 13.35 -12.95
CA LYS A 6 -5.67 14.67 -12.29
C LYS A 6 -7.07 15.26 -12.12
N LEU A 7 -7.90 15.22 -13.17
CA LEU A 7 -9.29 15.67 -13.08
C LEU A 7 -10.10 14.86 -12.05
N PHE A 8 -9.95 13.54 -12.03
CA PHE A 8 -10.57 12.68 -11.02
C PHE A 8 -10.14 13.08 -9.60
N ARG A 9 -8.83 13.26 -9.39
CA ARG A 9 -8.30 13.77 -8.12
C ARG A 9 -8.96 15.10 -7.72
N ASP A 10 -9.04 16.05 -8.66
CA ASP A 10 -9.59 17.37 -8.39
C ASP A 10 -11.09 17.32 -8.07
N ILE A 11 -11.85 16.42 -8.71
CA ILE A 11 -13.25 16.15 -8.36
C ILE A 11 -13.36 15.56 -6.93
N VAL A 12 -12.54 14.58 -6.59
CA VAL A 12 -12.56 14.00 -5.23
C VAL A 12 -12.19 15.05 -4.17
N ASN A 13 -11.19 15.87 -4.47
CA ASN A 13 -10.65 16.87 -3.54
C ASN A 13 -11.47 18.17 -3.49
N GLY A 14 -12.39 18.41 -4.44
CA GLY A 14 -13.06 19.70 -4.58
C GLY A 14 -12.11 20.82 -5.01
N ALA A 15 -11.10 20.48 -5.80
CA ALA A 15 -10.06 21.39 -6.26
C ALA A 15 -10.24 21.77 -7.75
N GLY A 16 -9.45 22.73 -8.25
CA GLY A 16 -9.46 23.10 -9.66
C GLY A 16 -10.82 23.59 -10.20
N GLY A 17 -11.67 24.15 -9.33
CA GLY A 17 -13.01 24.58 -9.69
C GLY A 17 -14.05 23.46 -9.82
N GLN A 18 -13.70 22.23 -9.43
CA GLN A 18 -14.62 21.08 -9.45
C GLN A 18 -15.50 21.05 -8.21
N THR A 19 -16.75 20.61 -8.38
CA THR A 19 -17.61 20.27 -7.26
C THR A 19 -17.12 18.98 -6.62
N GLN A 20 -16.90 19.00 -5.30
CA GLN A 20 -16.38 17.84 -4.57
C GLN A 20 -17.31 16.61 -4.68
N ASN A 21 -16.72 15.48 -5.06
CA ASN A 21 -17.38 14.18 -5.01
C ASN A 21 -16.42 13.12 -4.47
N ARG A 22 -16.42 12.91 -3.16
CA ARG A 22 -15.53 11.93 -2.50
C ARG A 22 -15.87 10.48 -2.84
N GLY A 23 -17.11 10.21 -3.21
CA GLY A 23 -17.59 8.88 -3.60
C GLY A 23 -17.49 8.59 -5.10
N ALA A 24 -16.78 9.42 -5.88
CA ALA A 24 -16.66 9.22 -7.31
C ALA A 24 -16.08 7.83 -7.65
N TYR A 25 -16.66 7.15 -8.63
CA TYR A 25 -16.17 5.87 -9.15
C TYR A 25 -15.15 6.08 -10.26
N ALA A 26 -14.05 5.35 -10.21
CA ALA A 26 -13.05 5.37 -11.27
C ALA A 26 -12.65 3.97 -11.75
N VAL A 27 -12.42 3.87 -13.05
CA VAL A 27 -11.87 2.68 -13.70
C VAL A 27 -10.69 3.10 -14.58
N LEU A 28 -9.55 2.45 -14.43
CA LEU A 28 -8.45 2.62 -15.37
C LEU A 28 -8.69 1.73 -16.60
N THR A 29 -8.43 2.28 -17.77
CA THR A 29 -8.53 1.57 -19.06
C THR A 29 -7.17 1.43 -19.75
N ALA A 30 -6.12 1.97 -19.13
CA ALA A 30 -4.75 1.89 -19.61
C ALA A 30 -3.77 2.25 -18.48
N ASN A 31 -2.52 1.88 -18.63
CA ASN A 31 -1.44 2.36 -17.77
C ASN A 31 -1.32 3.89 -17.84
N ILE A 32 -1.08 4.53 -16.69
CA ILE A 32 -0.92 5.97 -16.58
C ILE A 32 0.52 6.31 -16.20
N ASP A 33 1.11 7.24 -16.92
CA ASP A 33 2.44 7.78 -16.63
C ASP A 33 2.30 9.21 -16.09
N LEU A 34 2.62 9.42 -14.81
CA LEU A 34 2.57 10.73 -14.14
C LEU A 34 3.84 11.56 -14.36
N LYS A 35 4.85 11.03 -15.08
CA LYS A 35 6.07 11.73 -15.52
C LYS A 35 6.90 12.35 -14.40
N ASN A 36 6.80 11.84 -13.17
CA ASN A 36 7.38 12.42 -11.96
C ASN A 36 6.93 13.87 -11.67
N GLU A 37 5.80 14.29 -12.23
CA GLU A 37 5.19 15.55 -11.81
C GLU A 37 4.67 15.42 -10.38
N GLU A 38 4.78 16.50 -9.59
CA GLU A 38 4.34 16.48 -8.20
C GLU A 38 2.85 16.16 -8.10
N TRP A 39 2.54 15.16 -7.29
CA TRP A 39 1.18 14.64 -7.11
C TRP A 39 0.59 15.06 -5.77
N THR A 40 -0.54 15.76 -5.81
CA THR A 40 -1.38 15.95 -4.64
C THR A 40 -2.19 14.67 -4.41
N PRO A 41 -2.14 14.04 -3.22
CA PRO A 41 -2.90 12.84 -2.95
C PRO A 41 -4.42 13.00 -3.19
N ILE A 42 -5.06 11.93 -3.66
CA ILE A 42 -6.53 11.84 -3.72
C ILE A 42 -7.05 11.71 -2.28
N GLY A 43 -7.98 12.58 -1.86
CA GLY A 43 -8.45 12.64 -0.48
C GLY A 43 -7.33 13.06 0.48
N PRO A 44 -6.83 14.30 0.44
CA PRO A 44 -5.60 14.71 1.14
C PRO A 44 -5.72 14.70 2.67
N ASP A 45 -6.93 14.73 3.21
CA ASP A 45 -7.19 14.74 4.65
C ASP A 45 -8.43 13.91 5.02
N ARG A 46 -8.75 13.82 6.32
CA ARG A 46 -9.87 13.01 6.81
C ARG A 46 -11.25 13.55 6.39
N ASP A 47 -11.38 14.86 6.24
CA ASP A 47 -12.66 15.50 5.90
C ASP A 47 -12.95 15.36 4.41
N SER A 48 -11.92 15.28 3.59
CA SER A 48 -11.97 15.02 2.14
C SER A 48 -11.58 13.60 1.75
N ALA A 49 -11.54 12.66 2.72
CA ALA A 49 -11.17 11.27 2.48
C ALA A 49 -11.97 10.66 1.30
N TYR A 50 -11.30 9.90 0.46
CA TYR A 50 -11.93 9.16 -0.63
C TYR A 50 -12.83 8.05 -0.09
N THR A 51 -14.07 7.99 -0.56
CA THR A 51 -15.08 7.04 -0.10
C THR A 51 -15.68 6.19 -1.23
N GLY A 52 -15.13 6.31 -2.44
CA GLY A 52 -15.63 5.62 -3.63
C GLY A 52 -14.94 4.29 -3.92
N THR A 53 -15.13 3.81 -5.13
CA THR A 53 -14.41 2.65 -5.66
C THR A 53 -13.45 3.08 -6.77
N PHE A 54 -12.19 2.72 -6.61
CA PHE A 54 -11.15 2.88 -7.63
C PHE A 54 -10.71 1.50 -8.13
N ASP A 55 -11.06 1.19 -9.37
CA ASP A 55 -10.72 -0.07 -10.01
C ASP A 55 -9.59 0.15 -11.03
N GLY A 56 -8.42 -0.34 -10.69
CA GLY A 56 -7.24 -0.25 -11.56
C GLY A 56 -7.28 -1.18 -12.77
N GLN A 57 -8.17 -2.20 -12.81
CA GLN A 57 -8.28 -3.19 -13.88
C GLN A 57 -6.95 -3.87 -14.25
N GLY A 58 -6.02 -4.00 -13.29
CA GLY A 58 -4.68 -4.54 -13.52
C GLY A 58 -3.68 -3.52 -14.11
N HIS A 59 -4.10 -2.28 -14.34
CA HIS A 59 -3.22 -1.24 -14.86
C HIS A 59 -2.31 -0.63 -13.80
N THR A 60 -1.25 -0.01 -14.28
CA THR A 60 -0.22 0.64 -13.47
C THR A 60 -0.30 2.16 -13.56
N VAL A 61 -0.26 2.82 -12.41
CA VAL A 61 0.08 4.25 -12.28
C VAL A 61 1.57 4.33 -11.96
N LYS A 62 2.38 4.82 -12.89
CA LYS A 62 3.85 4.89 -12.76
C LYS A 62 4.36 6.32 -12.71
N ASN A 63 5.62 6.45 -12.26
CA ASN A 63 6.29 7.73 -12.10
C ASN A 63 5.51 8.68 -11.17
N LEU A 64 4.89 8.11 -10.14
CA LEU A 64 4.28 8.88 -9.06
C LEU A 64 5.36 9.62 -8.27
N SER A 65 5.15 10.90 -8.02
CA SER A 65 6.00 11.72 -7.16
C SER A 65 5.15 12.45 -6.13
N VAL A 66 5.27 12.04 -4.86
CA VAL A 66 4.50 12.64 -3.75
C VAL A 66 5.47 13.16 -2.70
N THR A 67 5.33 14.44 -2.36
CA THR A 67 6.04 15.06 -1.24
C THR A 67 5.05 15.78 -0.33
N VAL A 68 4.90 15.31 0.91
CA VAL A 68 4.00 15.93 1.90
C VAL A 68 4.83 16.46 3.07
N ASN A 69 4.65 17.75 3.36
CA ASN A 69 5.31 18.44 4.48
C ASN A 69 4.33 19.15 5.43
N VAL A 70 3.02 18.97 5.22
CA VAL A 70 1.96 19.53 6.09
C VAL A 70 1.59 18.53 7.17
N GLN A 71 1.15 19.01 8.34
CA GLN A 71 0.83 18.18 9.50
C GLN A 71 -0.69 18.11 9.72
N PRO A 72 -1.24 16.91 9.98
CA PRO A 72 -0.61 15.60 9.82
C PRO A 72 -0.39 15.23 8.35
N GLY A 73 0.76 14.62 8.04
CA GLY A 73 1.12 14.25 6.67
C GLY A 73 0.51 12.92 6.24
N ARG A 74 -0.17 12.89 5.11
CA ARG A 74 -0.76 11.67 4.54
C ARG A 74 -0.35 11.54 3.09
N ALA A 75 0.60 10.66 2.83
CA ALA A 75 1.26 10.56 1.54
C ALA A 75 1.03 9.19 0.89
N GLY A 76 0.64 9.21 -0.37
CA GLY A 76 0.37 8.06 -1.22
C GLY A 76 -0.28 8.52 -2.53
N LEU A 77 -0.65 7.59 -3.40
CA LEU A 77 -1.55 7.94 -4.50
C LEU A 77 -2.86 8.51 -3.93
N PHE A 78 -3.33 7.90 -2.84
CA PHE A 78 -4.39 8.40 -1.95
C PHE A 78 -3.79 8.90 -0.63
N GLY A 79 -4.26 10.04 -0.15
CA GLY A 79 -3.90 10.55 1.17
C GLY A 79 -4.69 9.82 2.27
N CYS A 80 -6.02 9.93 2.20
CA CYS A 80 -6.97 9.27 3.08
C CYS A 80 -8.01 8.51 2.29
N VAL A 81 -8.30 7.27 2.72
CA VAL A 81 -9.42 6.45 2.23
C VAL A 81 -10.29 6.08 3.42
N LYS A 82 -11.60 6.18 3.26
CA LYS A 82 -12.58 5.83 4.28
C LYS A 82 -13.80 5.14 3.66
N ASP A 83 -14.18 3.97 4.15
CA ASP A 83 -15.34 3.20 3.65
C ASP A 83 -15.28 2.93 2.12
N GLY A 84 -14.11 3.09 1.50
CA GLY A 84 -13.90 2.96 0.06
C GLY A 84 -13.34 1.61 -0.36
N THR A 85 -13.20 1.43 -1.66
CA THR A 85 -12.54 0.25 -2.24
C THR A 85 -11.48 0.67 -3.24
N ILE A 86 -10.25 0.16 -3.07
CA ILE A 86 -9.19 0.27 -4.07
C ILE A 86 -8.80 -1.14 -4.49
N ARG A 87 -8.85 -1.42 -5.78
CA ARG A 87 -8.57 -2.77 -6.24
C ARG A 87 -7.86 -2.83 -7.59
N LYS A 88 -7.17 -3.96 -7.82
CA LYS A 88 -6.51 -4.30 -9.09
C LYS A 88 -5.62 -3.18 -9.63
N LEU A 89 -4.78 -2.62 -8.75
CA LEU A 89 -3.97 -1.44 -9.04
C LEU A 89 -2.50 -1.69 -8.71
N THR A 90 -1.62 -1.37 -9.64
CA THR A 90 -0.18 -1.26 -9.39
C THR A 90 0.23 0.20 -9.35
N VAL A 91 1.02 0.59 -8.33
CA VAL A 91 1.57 1.95 -8.21
C VAL A 91 3.10 1.87 -8.14
N ALA A 92 3.77 2.72 -8.92
CA ALA A 92 5.22 2.79 -8.96
C ALA A 92 5.70 4.26 -8.95
N GLY A 93 6.74 4.56 -8.17
CA GLY A 93 7.31 5.89 -8.06
C GLY A 93 7.91 6.16 -6.68
N SER A 94 7.79 7.40 -6.20
CA SER A 94 8.29 7.82 -4.90
C SER A 94 7.21 8.51 -4.07
N VAL A 95 7.15 8.16 -2.79
CA VAL A 95 6.27 8.78 -1.80
C VAL A 95 7.10 9.19 -0.61
N SER A 96 7.07 10.47 -0.26
CA SER A 96 7.82 11.01 0.86
C SER A 96 6.98 11.92 1.74
N CYS A 97 7.26 11.89 3.05
CA CYS A 97 6.68 12.80 4.02
C CYS A 97 7.73 13.22 5.05
N THR A 98 7.79 14.53 5.32
CA THR A 98 8.68 15.11 6.35
C THR A 98 7.89 15.75 7.49
N ALA A 99 6.56 15.62 7.47
CA ALA A 99 5.69 16.15 8.51
C ALA A 99 5.80 15.34 9.80
N ASN A 100 5.67 15.98 10.93
CA ASN A 100 5.37 15.30 12.18
C ASN A 100 4.00 14.61 12.05
N GLN A 101 3.84 13.42 12.64
CA GLN A 101 2.68 12.56 12.38
C GLN A 101 2.52 12.30 10.87
N GLY A 102 3.58 11.77 10.27
CA GLY A 102 3.62 11.41 8.85
C GLY A 102 3.18 9.97 8.64
N TRP A 103 2.21 9.76 7.74
CA TRP A 103 1.73 8.44 7.38
C TRP A 103 1.84 8.23 5.87
N CYS A 104 2.67 7.26 5.48
CA CYS A 104 3.06 7.07 4.10
C CYS A 104 2.79 5.64 3.64
N GLY A 105 2.11 5.50 2.52
CA GLY A 105 1.94 4.22 1.82
C GLY A 105 2.02 4.41 0.31
N GLY A 106 2.43 3.39 -0.41
CA GLY A 106 2.45 3.46 -1.87
C GLY A 106 1.05 3.65 -2.47
N ILE A 107 0.04 3.05 -1.84
CA ILE A 107 -1.37 3.19 -2.22
C ILE A 107 -2.03 4.30 -1.38
N ALA A 108 -2.05 4.18 -0.05
CA ALA A 108 -2.72 5.13 0.81
C ALA A 108 -1.88 5.50 2.05
N GLY A 109 -1.85 6.79 2.38
CA GLY A 109 -1.21 7.26 3.62
C GLY A 109 -1.98 6.83 4.85
N TYR A 110 -3.30 7.00 4.82
CA TYR A 110 -4.22 6.72 5.92
C TYR A 110 -5.47 5.99 5.46
N ALA A 111 -5.92 5.05 6.27
CA ALA A 111 -6.96 4.10 5.92
C ALA A 111 -7.95 3.91 7.08
N MET A 112 -9.27 3.87 6.80
CA MET A 112 -10.33 3.64 7.78
C MET A 112 -11.52 2.87 7.17
N ASP A 113 -11.73 1.62 7.62
CA ASP A 113 -12.87 0.78 7.23
C ASP A 113 -13.00 0.51 5.71
N GLU A 114 -11.86 0.51 4.99
CA GLU A 114 -11.84 0.28 3.55
C GLU A 114 -11.42 -1.14 3.18
N THR A 115 -11.56 -1.43 1.89
CA THR A 115 -11.01 -2.62 1.23
C THR A 115 -9.91 -2.23 0.25
N ILE A 116 -8.71 -2.78 0.43
CA ILE A 116 -7.61 -2.70 -0.53
C ILE A 116 -7.26 -4.13 -0.95
N GLU A 117 -7.52 -4.46 -2.21
CA GLU A 117 -7.35 -5.82 -2.70
C GLU A 117 -6.70 -5.88 -4.08
N ASN A 118 -5.91 -6.93 -4.33
CA ASN A 118 -5.23 -7.15 -5.60
C ASN A 118 -4.40 -5.93 -6.01
N CYS A 119 -3.68 -5.32 -5.05
CA CYS A 119 -2.89 -4.12 -5.27
C CYS A 119 -1.40 -4.38 -5.06
N ALA A 120 -0.58 -3.71 -5.87
CA ALA A 120 0.87 -3.80 -5.77
C ALA A 120 1.50 -2.41 -5.59
N SER A 121 2.52 -2.35 -4.73
CA SER A 121 3.37 -1.17 -4.58
C SER A 121 4.79 -1.48 -5.02
N LEU A 122 5.25 -0.70 -5.99
CA LEU A 122 6.63 -0.65 -6.46
C LEU A 122 7.27 0.70 -6.07
N CYS A 123 6.69 1.39 -5.10
CA CYS A 123 7.14 2.72 -4.69
C CYS A 123 8.30 2.65 -3.71
N THR A 124 9.24 3.57 -3.84
CA THR A 124 10.08 3.94 -2.70
C THR A 124 9.25 4.81 -1.76
N VAL A 125 9.02 4.35 -0.54
CA VAL A 125 8.20 5.05 0.46
C VAL A 125 9.06 5.46 1.63
N SER A 126 9.04 6.75 1.99
CA SER A 126 9.83 7.28 3.11
C SER A 126 9.06 8.28 3.95
N CYS A 127 9.27 8.22 5.25
CA CYS A 127 8.80 9.24 6.18
C CYS A 127 9.88 9.54 7.22
N THR A 128 10.09 10.82 7.53
CA THR A 128 11.16 11.27 8.46
C THR A 128 10.65 12.12 9.63
N GLY A 129 9.35 12.23 9.81
CA GLY A 129 8.75 13.02 10.89
C GLY A 129 8.64 12.28 12.21
N ILE A 130 8.31 13.03 13.29
CA ILE A 130 7.93 12.44 14.57
C ILE A 130 6.67 11.59 14.36
N ASP A 131 6.62 10.40 15.00
CA ASP A 131 5.50 9.46 14.86
C ASP A 131 5.23 9.03 13.40
N ALA A 132 6.31 8.71 12.66
CA ALA A 132 6.23 8.23 11.31
C ALA A 132 5.66 6.81 11.24
N ARG A 133 4.70 6.58 10.33
CA ARG A 133 4.14 5.25 10.03
C ARG A 133 4.26 5.01 8.54
N VAL A 134 5.01 3.99 8.16
CA VAL A 134 5.34 3.76 6.75
C VAL A 134 5.03 2.32 6.35
N GLY A 135 4.23 2.17 5.31
CA GLY A 135 3.92 0.85 4.75
C GLY A 135 4.07 0.82 3.24
N GLY A 136 4.29 -0.35 2.70
CA GLY A 136 4.33 -0.51 1.24
C GLY A 136 2.99 -0.20 0.58
N ILE A 137 1.89 -0.63 1.20
CA ILE A 137 0.52 -0.39 0.73
C ILE A 137 -0.14 0.74 1.53
N VAL A 138 -0.18 0.63 2.87
CA VAL A 138 -0.85 1.60 3.75
C VAL A 138 0.11 2.07 4.85
N GLY A 139 0.17 3.38 5.09
CA GLY A 139 0.97 3.96 6.19
C GLY A 139 0.38 3.67 7.56
N LEU A 140 -0.84 4.15 7.80
CA LEU A 140 -1.55 3.98 9.07
C LEU A 140 -3.00 3.58 8.84
N VAL A 141 -3.46 2.59 9.59
CA VAL A 141 -4.88 2.27 9.75
C VAL A 141 -5.43 2.97 11.00
N ASP A 142 -6.58 3.64 10.88
CA ASP A 142 -7.23 4.32 12.01
C ASP A 142 -7.48 3.36 13.17
N TYR A 143 -7.25 3.85 14.39
CA TYR A 143 -7.46 3.07 15.63
C TYR A 143 -8.91 2.61 15.83
N ASN A 144 -9.88 3.31 15.23
CA ASN A 144 -11.29 2.97 15.30
C ASN A 144 -11.77 2.12 14.12
N SER A 145 -10.90 1.78 13.16
CA SER A 145 -11.24 0.91 12.04
C SER A 145 -11.66 -0.46 12.55
N ARG A 146 -12.75 -1.01 12.00
CA ARG A 146 -13.30 -2.31 12.40
C ARG A 146 -13.43 -3.28 11.25
N THR A 147 -13.55 -2.76 10.04
CA THR A 147 -13.86 -3.53 8.83
C THR A 147 -12.77 -3.44 7.76
N LEU A 148 -11.58 -2.92 8.10
CA LEU A 148 -10.44 -2.89 7.19
C LEU A 148 -10.13 -4.29 6.64
N ILE A 149 -9.98 -4.36 5.33
CA ILE A 149 -9.47 -5.53 4.61
C ILE A 149 -8.31 -5.11 3.70
N ILE A 150 -7.12 -5.65 3.94
CA ILE A 150 -6.01 -5.61 3.00
C ILE A 150 -5.73 -7.05 2.60
N ARG A 151 -5.97 -7.40 1.34
CA ARG A 151 -5.78 -8.78 0.87
C ARG A 151 -5.21 -8.85 -0.52
N ASP A 152 -4.52 -9.95 -0.80
CA ASP A 152 -3.97 -10.21 -2.13
C ASP A 152 -3.13 -9.02 -2.61
N CYS A 153 -2.24 -8.51 -1.75
CA CYS A 153 -1.43 -7.34 -2.05
C CYS A 153 0.06 -7.67 -1.92
N TYR A 154 0.89 -6.95 -2.66
CA TYR A 154 2.32 -7.11 -2.46
C TYR A 154 3.09 -5.79 -2.55
N ASN A 155 4.26 -5.78 -1.90
CA ASN A 155 5.23 -4.70 -2.00
C ASN A 155 6.60 -5.23 -2.44
N ILE A 156 7.20 -4.54 -3.39
CA ILE A 156 8.59 -4.76 -3.81
C ILE A 156 9.46 -3.51 -3.66
N GLY A 157 8.84 -2.38 -3.36
CA GLY A 157 9.54 -1.11 -3.18
C GLY A 157 10.25 -1.00 -1.82
N LYS A 158 11.23 -0.13 -1.75
CA LYS A 158 11.95 0.16 -0.51
C LYS A 158 11.14 1.02 0.44
N ILE A 159 11.17 0.67 1.74
CA ILE A 159 10.43 1.36 2.80
C ILE A 159 11.43 1.92 3.83
N THR A 160 11.26 3.19 4.20
CA THR A 160 12.09 3.85 5.21
C THR A 160 11.26 4.68 6.16
N GLY A 161 11.17 4.27 7.42
CA GLY A 161 10.54 5.01 8.52
C GLY A 161 11.61 5.53 9.48
N ARG A 162 11.82 6.84 9.56
CA ARG A 162 12.79 7.45 10.47
C ARG A 162 12.13 8.50 11.32
N SER A 163 12.51 8.52 12.59
CA SER A 163 12.11 9.54 13.52
C SER A 163 13.22 9.81 14.51
N ASP A 164 13.47 11.05 14.80
CA ASP A 164 14.51 11.45 15.77
C ASP A 164 14.16 11.05 17.22
N ASN A 165 12.89 10.75 17.48
CA ASN A 165 12.41 10.28 18.80
C ASN A 165 12.17 8.76 18.88
N GLY A 166 12.56 7.99 17.87
CA GLY A 166 12.46 6.54 17.86
C GLY A 166 11.11 5.96 17.42
N SER A 167 10.11 6.77 17.06
CA SER A 167 8.77 6.33 16.65
C SER A 167 8.61 6.20 15.12
N GLY A 168 9.64 5.77 14.40
CA GLY A 168 9.60 5.55 12.96
C GLY A 168 9.24 4.11 12.61
N ASP A 169 7.95 3.74 12.70
CA ASP A 169 7.48 2.39 12.43
C ASP A 169 7.40 2.09 10.93
N ALA A 170 7.81 0.89 10.55
CA ALA A 170 7.86 0.48 9.15
C ALA A 170 7.37 -0.95 8.94
N GLY A 171 6.41 -1.14 8.05
CA GLY A 171 5.87 -2.44 7.69
C GLY A 171 5.85 -2.68 6.19
N GLY A 172 6.09 -3.91 5.76
CA GLY A 172 6.16 -4.28 4.34
C GLY A 172 4.87 -4.01 3.58
N ILE A 173 3.74 -4.23 4.23
CA ILE A 173 2.39 -3.98 3.71
C ILE A 173 1.75 -2.80 4.45
N CYS A 174 1.74 -2.83 5.79
CA CYS A 174 1.11 -1.79 6.59
C CYS A 174 2.05 -1.28 7.69
N GLY A 175 2.24 0.05 7.76
CA GLY A 175 3.14 0.68 8.71
C GLY A 175 2.68 0.54 10.16
N PHE A 176 1.37 0.66 10.41
CA PHE A 176 0.79 0.39 11.71
C PHE A 176 -0.72 0.15 11.63
N TYR A 177 -1.22 -0.85 12.35
CA TYR A 177 -2.65 -1.12 12.52
C TYR A 177 -2.97 -1.73 13.88
N MET A 178 -4.21 -1.60 14.31
CA MET A 178 -4.72 -2.20 15.55
C MET A 178 -5.82 -3.24 15.28
N ASN A 179 -6.67 -2.96 14.33
CA ASN A 179 -7.81 -3.79 13.97
C ASN A 179 -7.90 -3.95 12.44
N GLY A 180 -8.65 -4.94 12.00
CA GLY A 180 -8.80 -5.25 10.58
C GLY A 180 -8.12 -6.56 10.21
N LYS A 181 -8.21 -6.90 8.93
CA LYS A 181 -7.69 -8.16 8.39
C LYS A 181 -6.66 -7.88 7.31
N ILE A 182 -5.45 -8.38 7.52
CA ILE A 182 -4.41 -8.42 6.49
C ILE A 182 -4.17 -9.88 6.15
N SER A 183 -4.34 -10.25 4.88
CA SER A 183 -4.22 -11.65 4.48
C SER A 183 -3.72 -11.81 3.05
N ASN A 184 -3.06 -12.93 2.80
CA ASN A 184 -2.67 -13.35 1.45
C ASN A 184 -1.78 -12.30 0.76
N CYS A 185 -0.83 -11.72 1.51
CA CYS A 185 0.05 -10.66 1.05
C CYS A 185 1.51 -11.08 1.10
N TYR A 186 2.36 -10.43 0.30
CA TYR A 186 3.79 -10.63 0.48
C TYR A 186 4.62 -9.35 0.34
N ASN A 187 5.82 -9.36 0.95
CA ASN A 187 6.80 -8.31 0.82
C ASN A 187 8.18 -8.86 0.49
N VAL A 188 8.81 -8.31 -0.53
CA VAL A 188 10.21 -8.57 -0.88
C VAL A 188 11.06 -7.29 -0.89
N GLY A 189 10.44 -6.14 -0.62
CA GLY A 189 11.11 -4.85 -0.50
C GLY A 189 11.97 -4.76 0.76
N GLU A 190 13.05 -3.99 0.66
CA GLU A 190 13.89 -3.65 1.81
C GLU A 190 13.12 -2.72 2.76
N ILE A 191 13.21 -3.00 4.08
CA ILE A 191 12.56 -2.19 5.10
C ILE A 191 13.59 -1.72 6.11
N THR A 192 13.55 -0.42 6.42
CA THR A 192 14.32 0.19 7.51
C THR A 192 13.41 1.09 8.34
N GLY A 193 13.58 1.05 9.67
CA GLY A 193 12.82 1.87 10.60
C GLY A 193 13.63 2.20 11.84
N SER A 194 13.31 3.31 12.51
CA SER A 194 13.87 3.67 13.82
C SER A 194 12.97 3.27 15.00
N GLY A 195 11.72 2.87 14.73
CA GLY A 195 10.75 2.32 15.66
C GLY A 195 10.56 0.82 15.47
N TYR A 196 9.31 0.38 15.53
CA TYR A 196 8.97 -1.01 15.24
C TYR A 196 9.06 -1.32 13.75
N VAL A 197 9.73 -2.42 13.43
CA VAL A 197 9.88 -2.88 12.04
C VAL A 197 9.27 -4.28 11.91
N SER A 198 8.36 -4.43 10.96
CA SER A 198 7.80 -5.73 10.58
C SER A 198 7.95 -5.95 9.08
N LYS A 199 8.25 -7.18 8.68
CA LYS A 199 8.36 -7.55 7.27
C LYS A 199 7.02 -7.51 6.54
N ILE A 200 5.91 -7.63 7.27
CA ILE A 200 4.55 -7.53 6.74
C ILE A 200 3.82 -6.31 7.31
N ALA A 201 3.55 -6.25 8.62
CA ALA A 201 2.78 -5.17 9.19
C ALA A 201 3.06 -4.99 10.68
N VAL A 202 3.22 -3.73 11.13
CA VAL A 202 3.35 -3.44 12.56
C VAL A 202 1.98 -3.46 13.20
N SER A 203 1.76 -4.38 14.14
CA SER A 203 0.49 -4.55 14.84
C SER A 203 0.65 -4.22 16.33
N ALA A 204 -0.35 -3.52 16.88
CA ALA A 204 -0.41 -3.25 18.32
C ALA A 204 -0.91 -4.44 19.16
N TYR A 205 -1.65 -5.38 18.54
CA TYR A 205 -2.28 -6.50 19.24
C TYR A 205 -2.01 -7.85 18.57
N ASN A 206 -1.78 -8.87 19.39
CA ASN A 206 -1.52 -10.24 18.92
C ASN A 206 -2.70 -10.88 18.18
N ASP A 207 -3.93 -10.47 18.48
CA ASP A 207 -5.15 -11.07 17.92
C ASP A 207 -5.46 -10.60 16.48
N SER A 208 -4.76 -9.57 15.99
CA SER A 208 -4.92 -9.01 14.65
C SER A 208 -3.78 -9.39 13.69
N ARG A 209 -3.06 -10.48 13.95
CA ARG A 209 -1.91 -10.87 13.12
C ARG A 209 -2.32 -11.13 11.67
N PRO A 210 -1.47 -10.71 10.70
CA PRO A 210 -1.64 -11.09 9.30
C PRO A 210 -1.70 -12.61 9.13
N THR A 211 -2.51 -13.06 8.20
CA THR A 211 -2.66 -14.50 7.90
C THR A 211 -2.25 -14.78 6.47
N ASN A 212 -1.58 -15.91 6.24
CA ASN A 212 -1.10 -16.33 4.92
C ASN A 212 -0.27 -15.22 4.23
N CYS A 213 0.65 -14.62 4.99
CA CYS A 213 1.51 -13.54 4.51
C CYS A 213 2.97 -13.94 4.54
N TYR A 214 3.71 -13.56 3.49
CA TYR A 214 5.08 -14.04 3.25
C TYR A 214 6.05 -12.89 3.06
N TYR A 215 7.31 -13.10 3.44
CA TYR A 215 8.36 -12.13 3.19
C TYR A 215 9.68 -12.81 2.80
N LEU A 216 10.47 -12.11 2.01
CA LEU A 216 11.77 -12.60 1.59
C LEU A 216 12.79 -12.50 2.73
N SER A 217 13.26 -13.65 3.22
CA SER A 217 14.35 -13.75 4.19
C SER A 217 14.85 -15.18 4.26
N ASP A 218 16.12 -15.35 4.56
CA ASP A 218 16.71 -16.66 4.89
C ASP A 218 16.53 -17.02 6.38
N THR A 219 15.96 -16.11 7.18
CA THR A 219 15.73 -16.31 8.61
C THR A 219 14.32 -15.86 8.99
N ASP A 220 13.63 -16.68 9.78
CA ASP A 220 12.31 -16.37 10.31
C ASP A 220 12.45 -15.56 11.62
N THR A 221 12.25 -14.26 11.54
CA THR A 221 12.44 -13.33 12.67
C THR A 221 11.23 -12.44 12.94
N ASP A 222 10.17 -12.54 12.12
CA ASP A 222 8.98 -11.69 12.23
C ASP A 222 7.72 -12.50 12.48
N LEU A 223 7.09 -12.28 13.62
CA LEU A 223 5.86 -12.98 14.03
C LEU A 223 4.62 -12.61 13.18
N ASN A 224 4.73 -11.61 12.32
CA ASN A 224 3.62 -11.10 11.50
C ASN A 224 3.65 -11.64 10.06
N GLY A 225 4.40 -12.69 9.79
CA GLY A 225 4.46 -13.34 8.48
C GLY A 225 5.36 -14.57 8.52
N THR A 226 5.48 -15.26 7.39
CA THR A 226 6.33 -16.43 7.20
C THR A 226 7.50 -16.08 6.29
N ALA A 227 8.71 -16.33 6.74
CA ALA A 227 9.91 -16.16 5.93
C ALA A 227 9.94 -17.17 4.78
N LYS A 228 10.32 -16.72 3.62
CA LYS A 228 10.52 -17.52 2.42
C LYS A 228 11.82 -17.11 1.73
N THR A 229 12.54 -18.09 1.25
CA THR A 229 13.79 -17.89 0.51
C THR A 229 13.53 -17.36 -0.91
N ALA A 230 14.56 -16.84 -1.54
CA ALA A 230 14.45 -16.40 -2.94
C ALA A 230 14.12 -17.58 -3.89
N ALA A 231 14.54 -18.81 -3.54
CA ALA A 231 14.21 -20.00 -4.30
C ALA A 231 12.71 -20.35 -4.22
N GLU A 232 12.10 -20.31 -3.03
CA GLU A 232 10.66 -20.57 -2.83
C GLU A 232 9.79 -19.53 -3.53
N PHE A 233 10.23 -18.27 -3.60
CA PHE A 233 9.54 -17.27 -4.41
C PHE A 233 9.67 -17.57 -5.90
N ALA A 234 10.84 -17.99 -6.38
CA ALA A 234 11.10 -18.17 -7.80
C ALA A 234 10.53 -19.48 -8.38
N ASN A 235 10.48 -20.55 -7.59
CA ASN A 235 10.01 -21.88 -8.02
C ASN A 235 8.49 -22.05 -7.96
N GLY A 236 7.76 -21.08 -7.39
CA GLY A 236 6.30 -21.08 -7.30
C GLY A 236 5.71 -21.56 -5.98
N ASP A 237 6.50 -21.99 -5.00
CA ASP A 237 5.99 -22.46 -3.70
C ASP A 237 5.14 -21.37 -3.02
N VAL A 238 5.61 -20.12 -3.01
CA VAL A 238 4.86 -18.99 -2.46
C VAL A 238 3.59 -18.71 -3.27
N LEU A 239 3.64 -18.84 -4.58
CA LEU A 239 2.48 -18.65 -5.45
C LEU A 239 1.38 -19.67 -5.14
N GLU A 240 1.72 -20.93 -5.00
CA GLU A 240 0.77 -22.00 -4.63
C GLU A 240 0.15 -21.77 -3.25
N GLU A 241 0.95 -21.32 -2.28
CA GLU A 241 0.45 -20.99 -0.93
C GLU A 241 -0.49 -19.77 -0.97
N LEU A 242 -0.21 -18.74 -1.77
CA LEU A 242 -1.09 -17.60 -1.96
C LEU A 242 -2.42 -18.02 -2.61
N LYS A 243 -2.38 -18.87 -3.65
CA LYS A 243 -3.58 -19.43 -4.29
C LYS A 243 -4.40 -20.27 -3.32
N ALA A 244 -3.75 -21.11 -2.52
CA ALA A 244 -4.42 -21.95 -1.51
C ALA A 244 -5.05 -21.11 -0.37
N GLY A 245 -4.56 -19.92 -0.12
CA GLY A 245 -5.10 -18.97 0.87
C GLY A 245 -6.39 -18.27 0.46
N GLN A 246 -6.77 -18.36 -0.80
CA GLN A 246 -8.05 -17.84 -1.31
C GLN A 246 -9.21 -18.66 -0.77
N ARG A 247 -10.00 -18.07 0.12
CA ARG A 247 -11.14 -18.77 0.77
C ARG A 247 -12.51 -18.29 0.30
N ASP A 248 -12.56 -17.22 -0.48
CA ASP A 248 -13.79 -16.64 -0.99
C ASP A 248 -13.97 -17.01 -2.46
N ASN A 249 -15.21 -17.09 -2.94
CA ASN A 249 -15.58 -17.39 -4.33
C ASN A 249 -15.14 -16.32 -5.34
N ASN A 250 -14.15 -15.50 -5.01
CA ASN A 250 -13.55 -14.54 -5.93
C ASN A 250 -12.57 -15.27 -6.85
N ALA A 251 -12.55 -14.87 -8.11
CA ALA A 251 -11.56 -15.36 -9.05
C ALA A 251 -10.14 -15.13 -8.48
N ASP A 252 -9.29 -16.14 -8.57
CA ASP A 252 -7.90 -16.08 -8.15
C ASP A 252 -7.19 -14.91 -8.87
N PRO A 253 -6.66 -13.92 -8.13
CA PRO A 253 -5.99 -12.78 -8.75
C PRO A 253 -4.59 -13.12 -9.24
N TRP A 254 -4.00 -14.21 -8.72
CA TRP A 254 -2.62 -14.57 -8.99
C TRP A 254 -2.47 -15.24 -10.35
N ALA A 255 -1.40 -14.89 -11.07
CA ALA A 255 -1.06 -15.54 -12.34
C ALA A 255 -0.74 -17.03 -12.15
N ASP A 256 -0.81 -17.80 -13.23
CA ASP A 256 -0.50 -19.23 -13.18
C ASP A 256 0.99 -19.51 -12.96
N GLU A 257 1.84 -18.52 -13.27
CA GLU A 257 3.29 -18.64 -13.14
C GLU A 257 3.91 -17.38 -12.50
N CYS A 258 5.01 -17.57 -11.79
CA CYS A 258 5.83 -16.46 -11.33
C CYS A 258 6.49 -15.76 -12.52
N LYS A 259 6.59 -14.42 -12.48
CA LYS A 259 7.22 -13.62 -13.52
C LYS A 259 8.46 -12.88 -12.99
N TYR A 260 9.44 -12.72 -13.85
CA TYR A 260 10.59 -11.88 -13.51
C TYR A 260 10.17 -10.40 -13.50
N LEU A 261 10.30 -9.76 -12.36
CA LEU A 261 10.04 -8.34 -12.17
C LEU A 261 11.36 -7.58 -12.12
N ALA A 262 11.67 -6.83 -13.17
CA ALA A 262 12.91 -6.07 -13.28
C ALA A 262 13.09 -5.06 -12.11
N ALA A 263 12.00 -4.46 -11.63
CA ALA A 263 12.01 -3.54 -10.50
C ALA A 263 12.51 -4.20 -9.19
N ALA A 264 12.27 -5.51 -9.02
CA ALA A 264 12.75 -6.28 -7.87
C ALA A 264 14.04 -7.06 -8.17
N GLY A 265 14.40 -7.24 -9.46
CA GLY A 265 15.48 -8.14 -9.88
C GLY A 265 15.21 -9.62 -9.52
N LYS A 266 13.95 -10.03 -9.43
CA LYS A 266 13.52 -11.34 -8.91
C LYS A 266 12.35 -11.91 -9.70
N THR A 267 12.23 -13.23 -9.69
CA THR A 267 11.02 -13.94 -10.15
C THR A 267 10.06 -14.06 -8.97
N LEU A 268 8.85 -13.57 -9.12
CA LEU A 268 7.89 -13.39 -8.04
C LEU A 268 6.46 -13.74 -8.49
N PRO A 269 5.56 -14.14 -7.56
CA PRO A 269 4.12 -14.17 -7.81
C PRO A 269 3.64 -12.80 -8.29
N VAL A 270 2.79 -12.78 -9.30
CA VAL A 270 2.18 -11.55 -9.84
C VAL A 270 0.69 -11.76 -10.08
N PHE A 271 -0.04 -10.68 -10.35
CA PHE A 271 -1.45 -10.78 -10.75
C PHE A 271 -1.60 -11.17 -12.23
N ASN A 272 -2.76 -11.77 -12.54
CA ASN A 272 -3.20 -12.07 -13.89
C ASN A 272 -3.38 -10.82 -14.77
#